data_5c0136c84e9e213a7f3ef00f86020caf
#
_entry.id   5c0136c84e9e213a7f3ef00f86020caf
#
_cell.length_a   1.000
_cell.length_b   1.000
_cell.length_c   1.000
_cell.angle_alpha   90.00
_cell.angle_beta   90.00
_cell.angle_gamma   90.00
#
_symmetry.space_group_name_H-M   'P 1'
#
loop_
_entity.id
_entity.type
_entity.pdbx_description
1 polymer ?
#
loop_
_entity_poly.entity_id
_entity_poly.type
_entity_poly.pdbx_seq_one_letter_code
_entity_poly.pdbx_strand_id
1 'polypeptide(L)'
;YIGTGLIAYSLTTLFDEPNSNYDLPRTAELPETGKMPSLNKFFNIEDLQNLHGFLVVAILVGILYYWLVWKTTLGFDLRITGSNPIAAKFSGINPKRLIVIAMVVSGAFAGLVGLAPLLGYFHRYTIDFPTGLGFAGIGVALLGRNHPFGMAVGALLFAFLQRSAQILDLNDVPKEIEKMMQAFILLIVVVFYEVIRRFIVKQQIKDASKRTDE
;
A
#
# COMPACT_ATOMS: atom_id res chain seq x y z
N TYR A 1 -1.79 -7.96 -16.45
CA TYR A 1 -1.83 -7.72 -17.90
C TYR A 1 -3.26 -7.71 -18.47
N ILE A 2 -4.13 -8.70 -18.15
CA ILE A 2 -5.52 -8.73 -18.66
C ILE A 2 -6.30 -7.50 -18.15
N GLY A 3 -6.21 -7.17 -16.88
CA GLY A 3 -6.89 -6.00 -16.29
C GLY A 3 -6.46 -4.68 -16.91
N THR A 4 -5.16 -4.48 -17.16
CA THR A 4 -4.65 -3.27 -17.83
C THR A 4 -5.16 -3.17 -19.27
N GLY A 5 -5.24 -4.29 -20.01
CA GLY A 5 -5.82 -4.32 -21.36
C GLY A 5 -7.30 -3.95 -21.37
N LEU A 6 -8.09 -4.48 -20.43
CA LEU A 6 -9.51 -4.15 -20.30
C LEU A 6 -9.73 -2.68 -19.95
N ILE A 7 -8.93 -2.13 -19.04
CA ILE A 7 -8.99 -0.72 -18.67
C ILE A 7 -8.63 0.18 -19.86
N ALA A 8 -7.54 -0.12 -20.56
CA ALA A 8 -7.13 0.64 -21.73
C ALA A 8 -8.22 0.60 -22.83
N TYR A 9 -8.77 -0.57 -23.12
CA TYR A 9 -9.86 -0.72 -24.08
C TYR A 9 -11.11 0.08 -23.67
N SER A 10 -11.50 -0.01 -22.40
CA SER A 10 -12.66 0.73 -21.89
C SER A 10 -12.45 2.23 -21.96
N LEU A 11 -11.24 2.70 -21.65
CA LEU A 11 -10.89 4.11 -21.71
C LEU A 11 -10.98 4.63 -23.16
N THR A 12 -10.42 3.92 -24.12
CA THR A 12 -10.37 4.36 -25.52
C THR A 12 -11.70 4.22 -26.27
N THR A 13 -12.58 3.30 -25.86
CA THR A 13 -13.82 3.02 -26.62
C THR A 13 -15.09 3.50 -25.95
N LEU A 14 -15.13 3.52 -24.61
CA LEU A 14 -16.37 3.82 -23.87
C LEU A 14 -16.33 5.17 -23.15
N PHE A 15 -15.16 5.61 -22.70
CA PHE A 15 -15.01 6.75 -21.80
C PHE A 15 -14.14 7.87 -22.36
N ASP A 16 -13.65 7.73 -23.60
CA ASP A 16 -12.84 8.78 -24.21
C ASP A 16 -13.67 10.04 -24.50
N GLU A 17 -13.11 11.21 -24.23
CA GLU A 17 -13.74 12.49 -24.46
C GLU A 17 -13.65 12.85 -25.96
N PRO A 18 -14.75 12.85 -26.73
CA PRO A 18 -14.74 12.88 -28.19
C PRO A 18 -14.22 14.19 -28.81
N ASN A 19 -13.93 15.22 -28.02
CA ASN A 19 -13.44 16.54 -28.48
C ASN A 19 -12.14 16.96 -27.78
N SER A 20 -11.35 16.03 -27.25
CA SER A 20 -10.09 16.38 -26.63
C SER A 20 -9.03 16.69 -27.68
N ASN A 21 -8.51 17.91 -27.70
CA ASN A 21 -7.32 18.31 -28.50
C ASN A 21 -6.00 17.69 -27.96
N TYR A 22 -6.09 16.60 -27.23
CA TYR A 22 -4.96 15.94 -26.59
C TYR A 22 -4.71 14.58 -27.24
N ASP A 23 -3.46 14.24 -27.46
CA ASP A 23 -3.04 13.02 -28.15
C ASP A 23 -3.28 11.73 -27.33
N LEU A 24 -3.60 11.83 -26.02
CA LEU A 24 -3.80 10.68 -25.13
C LEU A 24 -5.26 10.54 -24.70
N PRO A 25 -5.83 9.33 -24.75
CA PRO A 25 -7.18 9.05 -24.28
C PRO A 25 -7.33 9.37 -22.79
N ARG A 26 -8.40 10.05 -22.46
CA ARG A 26 -8.73 10.45 -21.08
C ARG A 26 -10.22 10.53 -20.86
N THR A 27 -10.66 10.32 -19.61
CA THR A 27 -12.05 10.54 -19.24
C THR A 27 -12.36 12.03 -19.10
N ALA A 28 -13.65 12.39 -19.20
CA ALA A 28 -14.12 13.70 -18.82
C ALA A 28 -13.72 14.06 -17.38
N GLU A 29 -13.54 15.34 -17.11
CA GLU A 29 -13.20 15.82 -15.78
C GLU A 29 -14.36 15.61 -14.81
N LEU A 30 -14.05 15.18 -13.59
CA LEU A 30 -15.04 15.01 -12.54
C LEU A 30 -15.68 16.36 -12.17
N PRO A 31 -17.00 16.40 -11.97
CA PRO A 31 -17.69 17.61 -11.51
C PRO A 31 -17.15 18.03 -10.13
N GLU A 32 -17.26 19.33 -9.82
CA GLU A 32 -16.76 19.91 -8.56
C GLU A 32 -17.29 19.18 -7.30
N THR A 33 -18.50 18.65 -7.38
CA THR A 33 -19.13 17.87 -6.30
C THR A 33 -18.48 16.50 -6.07
N GLY A 34 -17.75 15.98 -7.07
CA GLY A 34 -17.01 14.70 -6.97
C GLY A 34 -15.54 14.86 -6.55
N LYS A 35 -15.05 16.10 -6.49
CA LYS A 35 -13.68 16.38 -6.06
C LYS A 35 -13.56 16.32 -4.54
N MET A 36 -12.50 15.68 -4.04
CA MET A 36 -12.26 15.60 -2.60
C MET A 36 -11.84 16.97 -2.05
N PRO A 37 -12.49 17.50 -1.00
CA PRO A 37 -12.11 18.81 -0.44
C PRO A 37 -10.69 18.78 0.09
N SER A 38 -9.93 19.85 -0.17
CA SER A 38 -8.61 20.04 0.41
C SER A 38 -8.70 20.34 1.90
N LEU A 39 -7.91 19.68 2.72
CA LEU A 39 -7.83 19.92 4.17
C LEU A 39 -7.21 21.27 4.51
N ASN A 40 -6.59 21.96 3.56
CA ASN A 40 -6.00 23.27 3.75
C ASN A 40 -7.01 24.30 4.25
N LYS A 41 -8.26 24.22 3.76
CA LYS A 41 -9.34 25.12 4.22
C LYS A 41 -9.73 24.88 5.68
N PHE A 42 -9.49 23.66 6.21
CA PHE A 42 -9.86 23.32 7.57
C PHE A 42 -8.77 23.69 8.58
N PHE A 43 -7.50 23.58 8.18
CA PHE A 43 -6.35 23.88 9.05
C PHE A 43 -5.76 25.28 8.85
N ASN A 44 -6.28 26.08 7.90
CA ASN A 44 -5.81 27.44 7.60
C ASN A 44 -4.29 27.56 7.38
N ILE A 45 -3.68 26.52 6.78
CA ILE A 45 -2.24 26.45 6.49
C ILE A 45 -2.09 26.56 4.98
N GLU A 46 -1.75 27.75 4.50
CA GLU A 46 -1.64 28.08 3.07
C GLU A 46 -0.50 27.33 2.36
N ASP A 47 0.53 26.92 3.08
CA ASP A 47 1.72 26.28 2.51
C ASP A 47 1.59 24.77 2.18
N LEU A 48 0.53 24.11 2.63
CA LEU A 48 0.30 22.69 2.38
C LEU A 48 -0.58 22.48 1.15
N GLN A 49 -0.10 22.85 -0.02
CA GLN A 49 -0.87 22.89 -1.28
C GLN A 49 -1.52 21.57 -1.73
N ASN A 50 -1.23 20.43 -1.10
CA ASN A 50 -1.70 19.12 -1.56
C ASN A 50 -2.21 18.20 -0.44
N LEU A 51 -2.64 18.72 0.70
CA LEU A 51 -3.19 17.89 1.76
C LEU A 51 -4.69 17.65 1.47
N HIS A 52 -4.98 16.51 0.83
CA HIS A 52 -6.35 16.12 0.49
C HIS A 52 -7.00 15.34 1.63
N GLY A 53 -8.33 15.33 1.67
CA GLY A 53 -9.14 14.57 2.63
C GLY A 53 -8.84 13.07 2.68
N PHE A 54 -8.14 12.52 1.68
CA PHE A 54 -7.70 11.12 1.66
C PHE A 54 -6.72 10.76 2.79
N LEU A 55 -6.03 11.72 3.40
CA LEU A 55 -5.23 11.45 4.59
C LEU A 55 -6.11 10.96 5.74
N VAL A 56 -7.28 11.56 5.92
CA VAL A 56 -8.25 11.12 6.94
C VAL A 56 -8.75 9.72 6.61
N VAL A 57 -9.07 9.46 5.34
CA VAL A 57 -9.49 8.12 4.88
C VAL A 57 -8.38 7.10 5.12
N ALA A 58 -7.12 7.42 4.83
CA ALA A 58 -5.98 6.54 5.09
C ALA A 58 -5.83 6.20 6.57
N ILE A 59 -6.00 7.18 7.47
CA ILE A 59 -5.96 6.96 8.92
C ILE A 59 -7.11 6.04 9.35
N LEU A 60 -8.34 6.30 8.88
CA LEU A 60 -9.50 5.48 9.19
C LEU A 60 -9.32 4.03 8.68
N VAL A 61 -8.81 3.86 7.47
CA VAL A 61 -8.49 2.55 6.90
C VAL A 61 -7.40 1.85 7.72
N GLY A 62 -6.38 2.56 8.18
CA GLY A 62 -5.34 2.02 9.06
C GLY A 62 -5.89 1.55 10.41
N ILE A 63 -6.80 2.32 11.01
CA ILE A 63 -7.50 1.94 12.26
C ILE A 63 -8.40 0.72 12.01
N LEU A 64 -9.15 0.71 10.90
CA LEU A 64 -10.01 -0.41 10.51
C LEU A 64 -9.19 -1.68 10.30
N TYR A 65 -8.07 -1.58 9.60
CA TYR A 65 -7.13 -2.69 9.39
C TYR A 65 -6.61 -3.23 10.73
N TYR A 66 -6.16 -2.34 11.64
CA TYR A 66 -5.72 -2.75 12.98
C TYR A 66 -6.82 -3.49 13.73
N TRP A 67 -8.02 -2.94 13.76
CA TRP A 67 -9.16 -3.55 14.44
C TRP A 67 -9.49 -4.91 13.82
N LEU A 68 -9.56 -5.01 12.50
CA LEU A 68 -9.88 -6.24 11.79
C LEU A 68 -8.85 -7.34 12.05
N VAL A 69 -7.56 -7.03 11.96
CA VAL A 69 -6.49 -8.04 12.07
C VAL A 69 -6.21 -8.41 13.54
N TRP A 70 -6.29 -7.44 14.46
CA TRP A 70 -5.85 -7.66 15.85
C TRP A 70 -6.97 -7.83 16.86
N LYS A 71 -8.17 -7.39 16.54
CA LYS A 71 -9.30 -7.36 17.49
C LYS A 71 -10.49 -8.23 17.10
N THR A 72 -10.47 -8.86 15.89
CA THR A 72 -11.57 -9.74 15.45
C THR A 72 -11.15 -11.21 15.40
N THR A 73 -12.15 -12.10 15.46
CA THR A 73 -11.96 -13.55 15.27
C THR A 73 -11.43 -13.88 13.89
N LEU A 74 -11.91 -13.19 12.84
CA LEU A 74 -11.38 -13.34 11.48
C LEU A 74 -9.88 -13.04 11.41
N GLY A 75 -9.42 -11.96 12.06
CA GLY A 75 -8.01 -11.64 12.12
C GLY A 75 -7.18 -12.66 12.89
N PHE A 76 -7.73 -13.22 13.94
CA PHE A 76 -7.11 -14.31 14.70
C PHE A 76 -6.93 -15.56 13.80
N ASP A 77 -8.01 -15.99 13.14
CA ASP A 77 -7.99 -17.13 12.23
C ASP A 77 -7.01 -16.94 11.07
N LEU A 78 -6.97 -15.72 10.51
CA LEU A 78 -6.01 -15.35 9.45
C LEU A 78 -4.55 -15.50 9.93
N ARG A 79 -4.22 -15.04 11.12
CA ARG A 79 -2.86 -15.13 11.67
C ARG A 79 -2.46 -16.56 11.97
N ILE A 80 -3.36 -17.38 12.52
CA ILE A 80 -3.10 -18.80 12.77
C ILE A 80 -2.90 -19.53 11.44
N THR A 81 -3.79 -19.32 10.47
CA THR A 81 -3.69 -19.94 9.15
C THR A 81 -2.42 -19.53 8.43
N GLY A 82 -1.99 -18.26 8.54
CA GLY A 82 -0.75 -17.76 7.97
C GLY A 82 0.51 -18.34 8.62
N SER A 83 0.47 -18.67 9.91
CA SER A 83 1.60 -19.28 10.61
C SER A 83 1.69 -20.79 10.39
N ASN A 84 0.57 -21.50 10.45
CA ASN A 84 0.50 -22.95 10.24
C ASN A 84 -0.89 -23.38 9.75
N PRO A 85 -1.07 -23.58 8.43
CA PRO A 85 -2.34 -24.00 7.86
C PRO A 85 -2.84 -25.36 8.34
N ILE A 86 -1.89 -26.26 8.70
CA ILE A 86 -2.23 -27.60 9.20
C ILE A 86 -2.82 -27.49 10.61
N ALA A 87 -2.17 -26.74 11.50
CA ALA A 87 -2.66 -26.49 12.85
C ALA A 87 -4.04 -25.80 12.82
N ALA A 88 -4.24 -24.82 11.94
CA ALA A 88 -5.52 -24.16 11.74
C ALA A 88 -6.64 -25.15 11.40
N LYS A 89 -6.37 -26.10 10.51
CA LYS A 89 -7.33 -27.14 10.13
C LYS A 89 -7.73 -28.04 11.31
N PHE A 90 -6.77 -28.44 12.15
CA PHE A 90 -7.04 -29.22 13.35
C PHE A 90 -7.85 -28.45 14.40
N SER A 91 -7.73 -27.12 14.41
CA SER A 91 -8.54 -26.22 15.26
C SER A 91 -9.94 -25.92 14.70
N GLY A 92 -10.37 -26.60 13.63
CA GLY A 92 -11.68 -26.41 13.01
C GLY A 92 -11.77 -25.22 12.05
N ILE A 93 -10.68 -24.53 11.79
CA ILE A 93 -10.62 -23.41 10.85
C ILE A 93 -10.50 -23.97 9.43
N ASN A 94 -11.27 -23.42 8.48
CA ASN A 94 -11.15 -23.77 7.07
C ASN A 94 -10.19 -22.83 6.32
N PRO A 95 -8.92 -23.25 6.05
CA PRO A 95 -7.92 -22.37 5.45
C PRO A 95 -8.31 -21.89 4.05
N LYS A 96 -8.99 -22.72 3.24
CA LYS A 96 -9.40 -22.37 1.88
C LYS A 96 -10.39 -21.20 1.88
N ARG A 97 -11.41 -21.27 2.74
CA ARG A 97 -12.40 -20.19 2.88
C ARG A 97 -11.73 -18.89 3.35
N LEU A 98 -10.79 -19.01 4.27
CA LEU A 98 -10.11 -17.86 4.82
C LEU A 98 -9.21 -17.14 3.80
N ILE A 99 -8.54 -17.91 2.93
CA ILE A 99 -7.75 -17.36 1.83
C ILE A 99 -8.65 -16.53 0.90
N VAL A 100 -9.83 -17.06 0.54
CA VAL A 100 -10.77 -16.32 -0.31
C VAL A 100 -11.24 -15.04 0.35
N ILE A 101 -11.60 -15.08 1.64
CA ILE A 101 -11.99 -13.89 2.40
C ILE A 101 -10.85 -12.86 2.42
N ALA A 102 -9.62 -13.30 2.68
CA ALA A 102 -8.45 -12.43 2.68
C ALA A 102 -8.23 -11.74 1.32
N MET A 103 -8.40 -12.49 0.22
CA MET A 103 -8.27 -11.94 -1.13
C MET A 103 -9.36 -10.92 -1.44
N VAL A 104 -10.62 -11.18 -1.06
CA VAL A 104 -11.73 -10.24 -1.27
C VAL A 104 -11.51 -8.96 -0.46
N VAL A 105 -11.15 -9.07 0.81
CA VAL A 105 -10.86 -7.91 1.67
C VAL A 105 -9.67 -7.12 1.13
N SER A 106 -8.59 -7.80 0.72
CA SER A 106 -7.42 -7.16 0.10
C SER A 106 -7.79 -6.43 -1.19
N GLY A 107 -8.64 -7.05 -2.04
CA GLY A 107 -9.15 -6.42 -3.27
C GLY A 107 -9.98 -5.17 -2.98
N ALA A 108 -10.82 -5.19 -1.94
CA ALA A 108 -11.58 -4.02 -1.51
C ALA A 108 -10.66 -2.85 -1.09
N PHE A 109 -9.63 -3.12 -0.31
CA PHE A 109 -8.62 -2.12 0.05
C PHE A 109 -7.83 -1.62 -1.17
N ALA A 110 -7.48 -2.52 -2.10
CA ALA A 110 -6.79 -2.14 -3.32
C ALA A 110 -7.62 -1.18 -4.18
N GLY A 111 -8.95 -1.37 -4.24
CA GLY A 111 -9.86 -0.44 -4.93
C GLY A 111 -9.82 0.99 -4.36
N LEU A 112 -9.65 1.15 -3.05
CA LEU A 112 -9.54 2.45 -2.41
C LEU A 112 -8.25 3.21 -2.80
N VAL A 113 -7.17 2.49 -3.10
CA VAL A 113 -5.87 3.09 -3.47
C VAL A 113 -6.00 3.93 -4.74
N GLY A 114 -6.75 3.44 -5.74
CA GLY A 114 -6.97 4.15 -7.01
C GLY A 114 -7.83 5.42 -6.87
N LEU A 115 -8.69 5.47 -5.86
CA LEU A 115 -9.56 6.63 -5.63
C LEU A 115 -8.78 7.86 -5.13
N ALA A 116 -7.70 7.66 -4.39
CA ALA A 116 -6.93 8.77 -3.83
C ALA A 116 -6.35 9.71 -4.92
N PRO A 117 -5.59 9.24 -5.92
CA PRO A 117 -5.10 10.09 -6.99
C PRO A 117 -6.24 10.57 -7.91
N LEU A 118 -7.28 9.76 -8.14
CA LEU A 118 -8.39 10.12 -9.01
C LEU A 118 -9.22 11.31 -8.47
N LEU A 119 -9.63 11.24 -7.22
CA LEU A 119 -10.51 12.25 -6.60
C LEU A 119 -9.72 13.41 -5.97
N GLY A 120 -8.45 13.18 -5.61
CA GLY A 120 -7.63 14.16 -4.91
C GLY A 120 -6.70 14.99 -5.79
N TYR A 121 -6.21 14.43 -6.90
CA TYR A 121 -5.15 15.09 -7.67
C TYR A 121 -5.48 15.24 -9.16
N PHE A 122 -5.77 14.12 -9.86
CA PHE A 122 -5.93 14.14 -11.32
C PHE A 122 -7.33 14.59 -11.75
N HIS A 123 -8.36 14.34 -10.96
CA HIS A 123 -9.80 14.61 -11.24
C HIS A 123 -10.30 14.01 -12.56
N ARG A 124 -9.49 13.14 -13.18
CA ARG A 124 -9.79 12.38 -14.40
C ARG A 124 -8.92 11.14 -14.45
N TYR A 125 -9.33 10.14 -15.18
CA TYR A 125 -8.52 8.98 -15.46
C TYR A 125 -7.77 9.17 -16.78
N THR A 126 -6.46 8.89 -16.79
CA THR A 126 -5.58 8.97 -17.96
C THR A 126 -4.77 7.68 -18.08
N ILE A 127 -4.19 7.41 -19.26
CA ILE A 127 -3.30 6.26 -19.45
C ILE A 127 -2.07 6.34 -18.53
N ASP A 128 -1.61 7.53 -18.22
CA ASP A 128 -0.47 7.79 -17.33
C ASP A 128 -0.82 7.74 -15.84
N PHE A 129 -1.96 7.12 -15.51
CA PHE A 129 -2.36 6.95 -14.10
C PHE A 129 -1.26 6.19 -13.34
N PRO A 130 -0.96 6.55 -12.07
CA PRO A 130 0.16 6.00 -11.32
C PRO A 130 0.15 4.48 -11.30
N THR A 131 1.17 3.88 -11.92
CA THR A 131 1.38 2.43 -11.95
C THR A 131 2.36 2.00 -10.87
N GLY A 132 2.32 0.73 -10.46
CA GLY A 132 3.30 0.17 -9.53
C GLY A 132 3.00 0.41 -8.04
N LEU A 133 1.90 1.10 -7.70
CA LEU A 133 1.51 1.34 -6.30
C LEU A 133 1.35 0.04 -5.49
N GLY A 134 0.91 -1.06 -6.14
CA GLY A 134 0.82 -2.37 -5.51
C GLY A 134 2.18 -2.92 -5.07
N PHE A 135 3.20 -2.79 -5.91
CA PHE A 135 4.56 -3.22 -5.57
C PHE A 135 5.17 -2.36 -4.46
N ALA A 136 4.98 -1.04 -4.53
CA ALA A 136 5.39 -0.15 -3.45
C ALA A 136 4.69 -0.52 -2.13
N GLY A 137 3.39 -0.86 -2.18
CA GLY A 137 2.61 -1.32 -1.03
C GLY A 137 3.15 -2.60 -0.40
N ILE A 138 3.61 -3.57 -1.20
CA ILE A 138 4.29 -4.78 -0.69
C ILE A 138 5.56 -4.37 0.06
N GLY A 139 6.36 -3.46 -0.51
CA GLY A 139 7.55 -2.95 0.12
C GLY A 139 7.28 -2.28 1.47
N VAL A 140 6.28 -1.41 1.51
CA VAL A 140 5.84 -0.74 2.73
C VAL A 140 5.34 -1.74 3.78
N ALA A 141 4.58 -2.77 3.38
CA ALA A 141 4.09 -3.81 4.28
C ALA A 141 5.23 -4.62 4.91
N LEU A 142 6.22 -5.00 4.10
CA LEU A 142 7.43 -5.71 4.58
C LEU A 142 8.26 -4.83 5.53
N LEU A 143 8.49 -3.58 5.16
CA LEU A 143 9.19 -2.60 5.99
C LEU A 143 8.49 -2.39 7.33
N GLY A 144 7.16 -2.28 7.31
CA GLY A 144 6.31 -2.12 8.48
C GLY A 144 6.02 -3.41 9.25
N ARG A 145 6.52 -4.57 8.79
CA ARG A 145 6.29 -5.90 9.39
C ARG A 145 4.80 -6.22 9.54
N ASN A 146 3.99 -5.80 8.60
CA ASN A 146 2.54 -5.93 8.62
C ASN A 146 1.83 -5.29 9.84
N HIS A 147 2.55 -4.45 10.60
CA HIS A 147 1.95 -3.69 11.69
C HIS A 147 1.52 -2.31 11.19
N PRO A 148 0.28 -1.83 11.48
CA PRO A 148 -0.25 -0.59 10.88
C PRO A 148 0.63 0.63 11.13
N PHE A 149 1.16 0.79 12.34
CA PHE A 149 2.07 1.90 12.66
C PHE A 149 3.38 1.82 11.87
N GLY A 150 3.97 0.62 11.77
CA GLY A 150 5.17 0.40 10.96
C GLY A 150 4.93 0.68 9.47
N MET A 151 3.78 0.26 8.96
CA MET A 151 3.38 0.56 7.57
C MET A 151 3.18 2.07 7.35
N ALA A 152 2.62 2.81 8.31
CA ALA A 152 2.49 4.26 8.22
C ALA A 152 3.86 4.95 8.13
N VAL A 153 4.82 4.56 8.95
CA VAL A 153 6.21 5.09 8.90
C VAL A 153 6.88 4.70 7.58
N GLY A 154 6.73 3.44 7.14
CA GLY A 154 7.24 2.98 5.85
C GLY A 154 6.63 3.74 4.67
N ALA A 155 5.32 4.00 4.70
CA ALA A 155 4.64 4.78 3.68
C ALA A 155 5.14 6.23 3.60
N LEU A 156 5.38 6.87 4.75
CA LEU A 156 5.98 8.22 4.79
C LEU A 156 7.39 8.24 4.19
N LEU A 157 8.20 7.23 4.51
CA LEU A 157 9.54 7.12 3.93
C LEU A 157 9.48 6.94 2.40
N PHE A 158 8.62 6.07 1.90
CA PHE A 158 8.43 5.86 0.46
C PHE A 158 7.89 7.13 -0.23
N ALA A 159 6.92 7.81 0.39
CA ALA A 159 6.38 9.07 -0.12
C ALA A 159 7.46 10.16 -0.18
N PHE A 160 8.33 10.24 0.82
CA PHE A 160 9.48 11.15 0.82
C PHE A 160 10.44 10.85 -0.34
N LEU A 161 10.80 9.57 -0.55
CA LEU A 161 11.66 9.18 -1.67
C LEU A 161 11.02 9.54 -3.01
N GLN A 162 9.73 9.25 -3.17
CA GLN A 162 8.99 9.56 -4.39
C GLN A 162 8.93 11.06 -4.66
N ARG A 163 8.73 11.86 -3.62
CA ARG A 163 8.74 13.33 -3.76
C ARG A 163 10.13 13.85 -4.10
N SER A 164 11.16 13.31 -3.49
CA SER A 164 12.56 13.66 -3.79
C SER A 164 12.90 13.34 -5.25
N ALA A 165 12.47 12.19 -5.75
CA ALA A 165 12.71 11.81 -7.14
C ALA A 165 12.03 12.74 -8.14
N GLN A 166 10.83 13.23 -7.84
CA GLN A 166 10.16 14.24 -8.68
C GLN A 166 10.96 15.55 -8.78
N ILE A 167 11.64 15.96 -7.71
CA ILE A 167 12.49 17.15 -7.71
C ILE A 167 13.78 16.87 -8.48
N LEU A 168 14.36 15.67 -8.37
CA LEU A 168 15.55 15.28 -9.10
C LEU A 168 15.31 15.19 -10.62
N ASP A 169 14.13 14.73 -11.04
CA ASP A 169 13.72 14.66 -12.43
C ASP A 169 13.73 16.05 -13.12
N LEU A 170 13.41 17.11 -12.37
CA LEU A 170 13.53 18.48 -12.85
C LEU A 170 14.97 18.94 -13.08
N ASN A 171 15.96 18.17 -12.62
CA ASN A 171 17.39 18.42 -12.77
C ASN A 171 18.08 17.34 -13.63
N ASP A 172 17.36 16.78 -14.60
CA ASP A 172 17.85 15.77 -15.56
C ASP A 172 18.31 14.45 -14.92
N VAL A 173 17.88 14.14 -13.69
CA VAL A 173 18.17 12.87 -13.04
C VAL A 173 17.02 11.87 -13.32
N PRO A 174 17.30 10.70 -13.92
CA PRO A 174 16.26 9.73 -14.27
C PRO A 174 15.42 9.26 -13.06
N LYS A 175 14.09 9.20 -13.21
CA LYS A 175 13.14 8.72 -12.18
C LYS A 175 13.40 7.29 -11.72
N GLU A 176 14.08 6.51 -12.54
CA GLU A 176 14.44 5.12 -12.25
C GLU A 176 15.32 4.98 -11.01
N ILE A 177 16.07 6.03 -10.66
CA ILE A 177 16.92 6.08 -9.45
C ILE A 177 16.08 5.89 -8.19
N GLU A 178 14.86 6.45 -8.14
CA GLU A 178 13.92 6.23 -7.04
C GLU A 178 13.65 4.75 -6.81
N LYS A 179 13.30 4.02 -7.88
CA LYS A 179 13.00 2.59 -7.80
C LYS A 179 14.20 1.78 -7.33
N MET A 180 15.40 2.16 -7.77
CA MET A 180 16.64 1.54 -7.30
C MET A 180 16.85 1.80 -5.81
N MET A 181 16.69 3.04 -5.34
CA MET A 181 16.79 3.38 -3.92
C MET A 181 15.78 2.62 -3.06
N GLN A 182 14.52 2.55 -3.50
CA GLN A 182 13.48 1.77 -2.83
C GLN A 182 13.87 0.29 -2.73
N ALA A 183 14.36 -0.31 -3.82
CA ALA A 183 14.79 -1.70 -3.83
C ALA A 183 15.98 -1.95 -2.87
N PHE A 184 16.97 -1.06 -2.83
CA PHE A 184 18.08 -1.15 -1.89
C PHE A 184 17.63 -1.05 -0.44
N ILE A 185 16.74 -0.11 -0.11
CA ILE A 185 16.21 0.05 1.24
C ILE A 185 15.47 -1.22 1.68
N LEU A 186 14.62 -1.77 0.80
CA LEU A 186 13.91 -3.01 1.09
C LEU A 186 14.87 -4.18 1.31
N LEU A 187 15.87 -4.34 0.45
CA LEU A 187 16.86 -5.40 0.56
C LEU A 187 17.61 -5.30 1.89
N ILE A 188 18.09 -4.11 2.23
CA ILE A 188 18.80 -3.87 3.49
C ILE A 188 17.90 -4.24 4.67
N VAL A 189 16.66 -3.75 4.71
CA VAL A 189 15.74 -4.00 5.83
C VAL A 189 15.43 -5.48 5.98
N VAL A 190 15.15 -6.18 4.87
CA VAL A 190 14.86 -7.62 4.90
C VAL A 190 16.06 -8.43 5.38
N VAL A 191 17.26 -8.13 4.88
CA VAL A 191 18.50 -8.81 5.29
C VAL A 191 18.81 -8.55 6.77
N PHE A 192 18.79 -7.30 7.20
CA PHE A 192 19.03 -6.95 8.61
C PHE A 192 18.04 -7.63 9.55
N TYR A 193 16.76 -7.64 9.17
CA TYR A 193 15.72 -8.31 9.94
C TYR A 193 16.01 -9.81 10.11
N GLU A 194 16.33 -10.50 9.02
CA GLU A 194 16.59 -11.94 9.05
C GLU A 194 17.85 -12.26 9.87
N VAL A 195 18.89 -11.44 9.74
CA VAL A 195 20.13 -11.58 10.53
C VAL A 195 19.85 -11.41 12.02
N ILE A 196 19.14 -10.35 12.40
CA ILE A 196 18.80 -10.10 13.82
C ILE A 196 17.92 -11.22 14.37
N ARG A 197 16.91 -11.66 13.61
CA ARG A 197 16.04 -12.77 14.00
C ARG A 197 16.84 -14.05 14.28
N ARG A 198 17.76 -14.41 13.39
CA ARG A 198 18.61 -15.59 13.57
C ARG A 198 19.53 -15.46 14.79
N PHE A 199 20.02 -14.25 15.06
CA PHE A 199 20.82 -13.98 16.24
C PHE A 199 20.04 -14.19 17.54
N ILE A 200 18.82 -13.64 17.63
CA ILE A 200 17.92 -13.77 18.78
C ILE A 200 17.55 -15.23 19.02
N VAL A 201 17.18 -15.97 17.98
CA VAL A 201 16.84 -17.39 18.09
C VAL A 201 18.02 -18.22 18.59
N LYS A 202 19.23 -17.95 18.07
CA LYS A 202 20.44 -18.63 18.56
C LYS A 202 20.73 -18.34 20.04
N GLN A 203 20.54 -17.12 20.51
CA GLN A 203 20.70 -16.77 21.92
C GLN A 203 19.68 -17.50 22.80
N GLN A 204 18.39 -17.50 22.39
CA GLN A 204 17.33 -18.20 23.12
C GLN A 204 17.60 -19.70 23.26
N ILE A 205 18.08 -20.35 22.20
CA ILE A 205 18.48 -21.79 22.25
C ILE A 205 19.63 -21.99 23.21
N LYS A 206 20.64 -21.13 23.19
CA LYS A 206 21.80 -21.21 24.08
C LYS A 206 21.43 -21.04 25.57
N ASP A 207 20.52 -20.11 25.85
CA ASP A 207 20.04 -19.84 27.20
C ASP A 207 19.11 -20.96 27.71
N ALA A 208 18.31 -21.58 26.83
CA ALA A 208 17.50 -22.74 27.16
C ALA A 208 18.38 -23.99 27.49
N SER A 209 19.44 -24.21 26.70
CA SER A 209 20.39 -25.32 26.96
C SER A 209 21.07 -25.18 28.32
N LYS A 210 21.50 -23.98 28.71
CA LYS A 210 22.11 -23.73 30.02
C LYS A 210 21.17 -24.00 31.22
N ARG A 211 19.89 -23.78 31.06
CA ARG A 211 18.87 -24.04 32.11
C ARG A 211 18.52 -25.52 32.26
N THR A 212 18.87 -26.35 31.29
CA THR A 212 18.60 -27.79 31.33
C THR A 212 19.79 -28.55 31.95
N ASP A 213 20.97 -27.93 32.00
CA ASP A 213 22.18 -28.46 32.56
C ASP A 213 22.38 -28.11 34.06
N GLU A 214 21.49 -27.26 34.64
CA GLU A 214 21.35 -26.94 36.06
C GLU A 214 20.22 -27.76 36.73
#